data_8a2ac79c6e77bb6bc03a7f55ae44e13f
#
_entry.id   8a2ac79c6e77bb6bc03a7f55ae44e13f
#
_cell.length_a   1.000
_cell.length_b   1.000
_cell.length_c   1.000
_cell.angle_alpha   90.00
_cell.angle_beta   90.00
_cell.angle_gamma   90.00
#
_symmetry.space_group_name_H-M   'P 1'
#
loop_
_entity.id
_entity.type
_entity.pdbx_description
1 polymer ?
#
loop_
_entity_poly.entity_id
_entity_poly.type
_entity_poly.pdbx_seq_one_letter_code
_entity_poly.pdbx_strand_id
1 'polypeptide(L)' 'MFYYLYVLKSFKDNKIYIGKTKNLKQRLKNHLRGNVKATKSRIPLKLIYYDVYTNKEQWSKQEKFYKSGIGRDTLKYKL' A
#
# COMPACT_ATOMS: atom_id res chain seq x y z
N MET A 1 -8.96 9.66 -14.55
CA MET A 1 -9.02 9.09 -13.19
C MET A 1 -7.70 8.42 -12.85
N PHE A 2 -7.22 8.62 -11.62
CA PHE A 2 -5.98 8.01 -11.16
C PHE A 2 -6.26 6.86 -10.22
N TYR A 3 -5.39 5.85 -10.29
CA TYR A 3 -5.44 4.66 -9.45
C TYR A 3 -4.12 4.59 -8.70
N TYR A 4 -4.18 4.39 -7.40
CA TYR A 4 -2.99 4.40 -6.53
C TYR A 4 -2.72 3.02 -5.95
N LEU A 5 -1.45 2.64 -6.00
CA LEU A 5 -0.94 1.49 -5.26
C LEU A 5 0.01 2.06 -4.20
N TYR A 6 -0.20 1.72 -2.94
CA TYR A 6 0.56 2.33 -1.86
C TYR A 6 1.14 1.27 -0.93
N VAL A 7 2.23 1.65 -0.28
CA VAL A 7 2.92 0.77 0.67
C VAL A 7 3.05 1.51 2.00
N LEU A 8 2.53 0.90 3.05
CA LEU A 8 2.64 1.40 4.41
C LEU A 8 3.62 0.53 5.18
N LYS A 9 4.36 1.15 6.10
CA LYS A 9 5.20 0.44 7.06
C LYS A 9 4.60 0.57 8.44
N SER A 10 4.49 -0.56 9.16
CA SER A 10 4.09 -0.57 10.56
C SER A 10 5.33 -0.44 11.44
N PHE A 11 5.30 0.51 12.37
CA PHE A 11 6.36 0.63 13.37
C PHE A 11 6.11 -0.26 14.59
N LYS A 12 4.99 -0.96 14.61
CA LYS A 12 4.70 -1.93 15.65
C LYS A 12 5.34 -3.29 15.36
N ASP A 13 5.19 -3.78 14.12
CA ASP A 13 5.71 -5.10 13.73
C ASP A 13 6.81 -5.03 12.67
N ASN A 14 7.14 -3.83 12.23
CA ASN A 14 8.18 -3.55 11.23
C ASN A 14 7.92 -4.18 9.86
N LYS A 15 6.68 -4.57 9.59
CA LYS A 15 6.26 -5.18 8.32
C LYS A 15 5.56 -4.17 7.45
N ILE A 16 5.46 -4.47 6.16
CA ILE A 16 4.78 -3.61 5.19
C ILE A 16 3.37 -4.11 4.90
N TYR A 17 2.53 -3.19 4.45
CA TYR A 17 1.18 -3.45 3.97
C TYR A 17 1.03 -2.82 2.59
N ILE A 18 0.56 -3.59 1.61
CA ILE A 18 0.35 -3.14 0.24
C ILE A 18 -1.14 -3.01 0.01
N GLY A 19 -1.58 -1.83 -0.41
CA GLY A 19 -2.98 -1.57 -0.69
C GLY A 19 -3.20 -0.81 -1.97
N LYS A 20 -4.45 -0.72 -2.39
CA LYS A 20 -4.82 0.06 -3.57
C LYS A 20 -6.07 0.88 -3.31
N THR A 21 -6.16 2.05 -3.94
CA THR A 21 -7.29 2.95 -3.77
C THR A 21 -7.36 3.94 -4.93
N LYS A 22 -8.54 4.47 -5.16
CA LYS A 22 -8.74 5.59 -6.10
C LYS A 22 -8.58 6.93 -5.39
N ASN A 23 -8.53 6.95 -4.07
CA ASN A 23 -8.38 8.18 -3.28
C ASN A 23 -7.34 7.96 -2.20
N LEU A 24 -6.08 8.22 -2.54
CA LEU A 24 -4.95 7.96 -1.64
C LEU A 24 -5.04 8.78 -0.36
N LYS A 25 -5.36 10.07 -0.47
CA LYS A 25 -5.41 10.96 0.68
C LYS A 25 -6.41 10.48 1.74
N GLN A 26 -7.62 10.14 1.31
CA GLN A 26 -8.67 9.68 2.21
C GLN A 26 -8.33 8.31 2.80
N ARG A 27 -7.85 7.40 1.97
CA ARG A 27 -7.48 6.05 2.41
C ARG A 27 -6.34 6.09 3.43
N LEU A 28 -5.34 6.95 3.18
CA LEU A 28 -4.22 7.12 4.10
C LEU A 28 -4.71 7.66 5.47
N LYS A 29 -5.60 8.65 5.46
CA LYS A 29 -6.18 9.16 6.71
C LYS A 29 -6.87 8.04 7.50
N ASN A 30 -7.62 7.19 6.82
CA ASN A 30 -8.32 6.08 7.47
C ASN A 30 -7.34 5.09 8.10
N HIS A 31 -6.25 4.76 7.40
CA HIS A 31 -5.21 3.88 7.95
C HIS A 31 -4.56 4.50 9.19
N LEU A 32 -4.16 5.76 9.11
CA LEU A 32 -3.45 6.44 10.20
C LEU A 32 -4.30 6.60 11.45
N ARG A 33 -5.63 6.69 11.29
CA ARG A 33 -6.57 6.80 12.42
C ARG A 33 -6.97 5.43 12.99
N GLY A 34 -6.52 4.34 12.40
CA GLY A 34 -6.91 2.99 12.84
C GLY A 34 -8.31 2.58 12.39
N ASN A 35 -8.83 3.19 11.32
CA ASN A 35 -10.17 2.89 10.81
C ASN A 35 -10.19 1.83 9.72
N VAL A 36 -9.04 1.24 9.38
CA VAL A 36 -8.96 0.15 8.41
C VAL A 36 -8.71 -1.14 9.17
N LYS A 37 -9.62 -2.07 9.05
CA LYS A 37 -9.58 -3.33 9.79
C LYS A 37 -8.26 -4.09 9.61
N ALA A 38 -7.76 -4.13 8.38
CA ALA A 38 -6.53 -4.87 8.04
C ALA A 38 -5.28 -4.34 8.75
N THR A 39 -5.25 -3.05 9.11
CA THR A 39 -4.06 -2.40 9.70
C THR A 39 -4.32 -1.79 11.06
N LYS A 40 -5.54 -1.87 11.56
CA LYS A 40 -5.94 -1.28 12.84
C LYS A 40 -5.04 -1.69 14.01
N SER A 41 -4.67 -2.96 14.07
CA SER A 41 -3.82 -3.49 15.13
C SER A 41 -2.33 -3.26 14.90
N ARG A 42 -1.96 -2.61 13.79
CA ARG A 42 -0.57 -2.45 13.36
C ARG A 42 -0.10 -0.99 13.35
N ILE A 43 -0.89 -0.08 13.89
CA ILE A 43 -0.48 1.31 14.01
C ILE A 43 0.63 1.43 15.06
N PRO A 44 1.53 2.41 14.95
CA PRO A 44 1.57 3.49 13.98
C PRO A 44 2.08 3.05 12.60
N LEU A 45 1.50 3.67 11.56
CA LEU A 45 1.80 3.37 10.17
C LEU A 45 2.41 4.61 9.48
N LYS A 46 3.23 4.36 8.47
CA LYS A 46 3.80 5.43 7.64
C LYS A 46 3.72 5.05 6.18
N LEU A 47 3.32 6.00 5.33
CA LEU A 47 3.39 5.84 3.88
C LEU A 47 4.85 5.94 3.45
N ILE A 48 5.39 4.89 2.85
CA ILE A 48 6.79 4.85 2.43
C ILE A 48 6.96 4.81 0.91
N TYR A 49 5.89 4.52 0.17
CA TYR A 49 5.96 4.42 -1.29
C TYR A 49 4.55 4.42 -1.88
N TYR A 50 4.39 5.00 -3.07
CA TYR A 50 3.18 4.80 -3.85
C TYR A 50 3.46 4.96 -5.34
N ASP A 51 2.66 4.25 -6.14
CA ASP A 51 2.63 4.35 -7.60
C ASP A 51 1.27 4.87 -8.05
N VAL A 52 1.25 5.58 -9.18
CA VAL A 52 0.03 6.10 -9.78
C VAL A 52 -0.17 5.46 -11.15
N TYR A 53 -1.38 4.97 -11.40
CA TYR A 53 -1.75 4.35 -12.67
C TYR A 53 -2.95 5.05 -13.27
N THR A 54 -3.00 5.10 -14.59
CA THR A 54 -4.17 5.57 -15.33
C THR A 54 -4.94 4.41 -15.94
N ASN A 55 -4.39 3.20 -15.91
CA ASN A 55 -4.97 1.98 -16.47
C ASN A 55 -5.31 1.01 -15.34
N LYS A 56 -6.60 0.69 -15.24
CA LYS A 56 -7.11 -0.18 -14.16
C LYS A 56 -6.52 -1.59 -14.21
N GLU A 57 -6.30 -2.12 -15.41
CA GLU A 57 -5.74 -3.47 -15.56
C GLU A 57 -4.30 -3.55 -15.08
N GLN A 58 -3.49 -2.55 -15.45
CA GLN A 58 -2.10 -2.47 -14.98
C GLN A 58 -2.05 -2.32 -13.46
N TRP A 59 -2.95 -1.52 -12.91
CA TRP A 59 -3.09 -1.32 -11.47
C TRP A 59 -3.35 -2.64 -10.74
N SER A 60 -4.30 -3.43 -11.24
CA SER A 60 -4.63 -4.72 -10.66
C SER A 60 -3.49 -5.74 -10.79
N LYS A 61 -2.83 -5.77 -11.94
CA LYS A 61 -1.68 -6.66 -12.18
C LYS A 61 -0.53 -6.33 -11.25
N GLN A 62 -0.25 -5.05 -11.07
CA GLN A 62 0.87 -4.61 -10.24
C GLN A 62 0.62 -4.92 -8.76
N GLU A 63 -0.61 -4.78 -8.29
CA GLU A 63 -0.96 -5.17 -6.93
C GLU A 63 -0.67 -6.65 -6.68
N LYS A 64 -1.12 -7.50 -7.60
CA LYS A 64 -0.88 -8.94 -7.49
C LYS A 64 0.60 -9.26 -7.52
N PHE A 65 1.35 -8.58 -8.37
CA PHE A 65 2.79 -8.77 -8.48
C PHE A 65 3.51 -8.41 -7.17
N TYR A 66 3.22 -7.24 -6.61
CA TYR A 66 3.86 -6.80 -5.36
C TYR A 66 3.49 -7.69 -4.17
N LYS A 67 2.35 -8.36 -4.23
CA LYS A 67 1.93 -9.30 -3.17
C LYS A 67 2.52 -10.70 -3.34
N SER A 68 3.14 -10.99 -4.48
CA SER A 68 3.87 -12.25 -4.69
C SER A 68 5.25 -12.19 -4.04
N GLY A 69 5.89 -13.35 -3.85
CA GLY A 69 7.23 -13.40 -3.25
C GLY A 69 8.27 -12.63 -4.05
N ILE A 70 8.30 -12.85 -5.37
CA ILE A 70 9.23 -12.15 -6.27
C ILE A 70 8.94 -10.66 -6.30
N GLY A 71 7.66 -10.30 -6.36
CA GLY A 71 7.24 -8.89 -6.38
C GLY A 71 7.61 -8.15 -5.11
N ARG A 72 7.49 -8.77 -3.95
CA ARG A 72 7.91 -8.18 -2.68
C ARG A 72 9.41 -7.93 -2.64
N ASP A 73 10.21 -8.86 -3.15
CA ASP A 73 11.65 -8.67 -3.22
C ASP A 73 11.99 -7.51 -4.16
N THR A 74 11.32 -7.44 -5.31
CA THR A 74 11.48 -6.31 -6.25
C THR A 74 11.12 -4.99 -5.58
N LEU A 75 10.02 -4.95 -4.84
CA LEU A 75 9.56 -3.75 -4.16
C LEU A 75 10.57 -3.25 -3.12
N LYS A 76 11.25 -4.14 -2.42
CA LYS A 76 12.26 -3.78 -1.42
C LYS A 76 13.39 -2.93 -2.00
N TYR A 77 13.73 -3.14 -3.27
CA TYR A 77 14.74 -2.31 -3.93
C TYR A 77 14.28 -0.90 -4.22
N LYS A 78 12.97 -0.66 -4.25
CA LYS A 78 12.39 0.67 -4.46
C LYS A 78 12.21 1.44 -3.15
N LEU A 79 12.26 0.74 -2.05
CA LEU A 79 12.08 1.33 -0.72
C LEU A 79 13.45 1.69 -0.14
#